data_b5bb9bf61182be749517f4fdf42917a4
#
_entry.id   b5bb9bf61182be749517f4fdf42917a4
#
_cell.length_a   1.000
_cell.length_b   1.000
_cell.length_c   1.000
_cell.angle_alpha   90.00
_cell.angle_beta   90.00
_cell.angle_gamma   90.00
#
_symmetry.space_group_name_H-M   'P 1'
#
loop_
_entity.id
_entity.type
_entity.pdbx_description
1 polymer ?
#
loop_
_entity_poly.entity_id
_entity_poly.type
_entity_poly.pdbx_seq_one_letter_code
_entity_poly.pdbx_strand_id
1 'polypeptide(L)'
;MATEKHYSPTHLEDEKIVQQEHIEDTHTLDPETGRANKRGANTQLDDAARLLAEAGGHVEYTPEESKRVLRLIDFHVCLPMCLVYFIQQQLDKSSVSYSAVFGLQKEAGLVGTQYSWLSSIVYIAQLICQPLSSYALIVFPVKYWVMFNMISWSIVTIVTCVGKNFTGLLICRLFLGIFEATILPSFVLITQMWWLRREQSYRTIAYQIANSFAAIFGPLLSYAIGKATESSNVIKPYQGIFLFMGSFSLALVPLVWYLMPNSPTTAKFLRKGNDRLIAIDRLKENNTGTKASKFKWSQVWETYKDPKTYMWAGMWFCAACPSGGIGAFGGLITKGFGFDTFTTILMQIPTGAIGITALLLSIYITNRIKMRWPVIAAIVLFPIAGALSLTQVNHKKTGGLMASYYVAYLFSAIQPLLISWCNLNAAGTTKRVVTTATMFGALTIGNVVGPQVYLSREAPYYHTGLYVDIACWCIEFILVVSMGFYLKRLNKKQEARRVAMGLPANLKDISIMSTAEADAYKIELEQMMASAGVNRDLLNQNSFDDMTDFE
;
A
#
# COMPACT_ATOMS: atom_id res chain seq x y z
N MET A 1 -27.69 20.77 60.33
CA MET A 1 -28.50 19.54 60.18
C MET A 1 -28.10 18.92 58.83
N ALA A 2 -27.17 18.00 58.92
CA ALA A 2 -26.62 17.32 57.76
C ALA A 2 -27.36 15.95 57.62
N THR A 3 -27.88 15.66 56.43
CA THR A 3 -28.46 14.36 56.12
C THR A 3 -27.48 13.55 55.31
N GLU A 4 -26.81 12.61 55.98
CA GLU A 4 -26.06 11.54 55.36
C GLU A 4 -27.00 10.62 54.57
N LYS A 5 -26.71 10.39 53.28
CA LYS A 5 -27.30 9.33 52.51
C LYS A 5 -26.46 8.06 52.62
N HIS A 6 -26.96 7.07 53.35
CA HIS A 6 -26.47 5.72 53.37
C HIS A 6 -26.57 5.09 51.94
N TYR A 7 -25.46 4.71 51.36
CA TYR A 7 -25.39 3.81 50.21
C TYR A 7 -25.42 2.36 50.70
N SER A 8 -26.37 1.60 50.18
CA SER A 8 -26.57 0.18 50.48
C SER A 8 -25.55 -0.70 49.73
N PRO A 9 -25.01 -1.77 50.30
CA PRO A 9 -24.00 -2.64 49.71
C PRO A 9 -24.46 -3.53 48.53
N THR A 10 -25.75 -3.54 48.21
CA THR A 10 -26.33 -4.45 47.20
C THR A 10 -25.98 -4.11 45.75
N HIS A 11 -25.60 -2.87 45.43
CA HIS A 11 -25.23 -2.49 44.04
C HIS A 11 -23.87 -2.99 43.58
N LEU A 12 -22.95 -3.32 44.47
CA LEU A 12 -21.62 -3.83 44.14
C LEU A 12 -21.58 -5.35 43.87
N GLU A 13 -22.55 -6.08 44.40
CA GLU A 13 -22.69 -7.51 44.09
C GLU A 13 -23.38 -7.75 42.77
N ASP A 14 -24.36 -6.92 42.41
CA ASP A 14 -25.05 -7.01 41.11
C ASP A 14 -24.12 -6.67 39.91
N GLU A 15 -23.19 -5.71 40.04
CA GLU A 15 -22.18 -5.44 39.02
C GLU A 15 -21.16 -6.57 38.86
N LYS A 16 -20.81 -7.28 39.92
CA LYS A 16 -19.93 -8.44 39.85
C LYS A 16 -20.60 -9.65 39.21
N ILE A 17 -21.88 -9.86 39.47
CA ILE A 17 -22.67 -10.95 38.89
C ILE A 17 -22.89 -10.70 37.40
N VAL A 18 -23.19 -9.47 36.97
CA VAL A 18 -23.32 -9.10 35.55
C VAL A 18 -21.98 -9.19 34.80
N GLN A 19 -20.85 -8.90 35.46
CA GLN A 19 -19.54 -9.10 34.85
C GLN A 19 -19.15 -10.59 34.78
N GLN A 20 -19.59 -11.41 35.70
CA GLN A 20 -19.35 -12.85 35.69
C GLN A 20 -20.23 -13.58 34.67
N GLU A 21 -21.51 -13.23 34.52
CA GLU A 21 -22.36 -13.75 33.45
C GLU A 21 -21.91 -13.35 32.04
N HIS A 22 -21.32 -12.16 31.86
CA HIS A 22 -20.75 -11.75 30.55
C HIS A 22 -19.45 -12.46 30.20
N ILE A 23 -18.77 -13.10 31.15
CA ILE A 23 -17.56 -13.91 30.91
C ILE A 23 -17.93 -15.37 30.62
N GLU A 24 -19.04 -15.88 31.14
CA GLU A 24 -19.48 -17.27 30.89
C GLU A 24 -20.20 -17.47 29.55
N ASP A 25 -20.80 -16.42 28.97
CA ASP A 25 -21.53 -16.52 27.69
C ASP A 25 -20.66 -16.53 26.42
N THR A 26 -19.32 -16.52 26.56
CA THR A 26 -18.40 -16.57 25.42
C THR A 26 -17.80 -17.97 25.14
N HIS A 27 -18.12 -18.98 25.91
CA HIS A 27 -17.68 -20.36 25.69
C HIS A 27 -18.82 -21.26 25.20
N THR A 28 -19.31 -21.04 23.98
CA THR A 28 -20.07 -22.08 23.28
C THR A 28 -19.12 -23.15 22.78
N LEU A 29 -18.88 -24.16 23.61
CA LEU A 29 -18.35 -25.43 23.18
C LEU A 29 -19.41 -26.11 22.31
N ASP A 30 -19.01 -26.59 21.13
CA ASP A 30 -19.84 -27.40 20.26
C ASP A 30 -20.19 -28.72 21.02
N PRO A 31 -21.47 -29.02 21.27
CA PRO A 31 -21.85 -30.15 22.15
C PRO A 31 -21.47 -31.50 21.58
N GLU A 32 -21.17 -31.64 20.30
CA GLU A 32 -20.85 -32.93 19.66
C GLU A 32 -19.37 -33.23 19.54
N THR A 33 -18.46 -32.27 19.63
CA THR A 33 -17.02 -32.53 19.36
C THR A 33 -16.06 -32.14 20.49
N GLY A 34 -16.49 -31.39 21.51
CA GLY A 34 -15.63 -30.93 22.63
C GLY A 34 -14.41 -30.10 22.22
N ARG A 35 -14.35 -29.58 20.96
CA ARG A 35 -13.26 -28.80 20.44
C ARG A 35 -13.69 -27.32 20.24
N ALA A 36 -12.93 -26.45 20.88
CA ALA A 36 -13.06 -25.00 20.64
C ALA A 36 -12.85 -24.69 19.15
N ASN A 37 -13.86 -24.08 18.53
CA ASN A 37 -13.84 -23.71 17.11
C ASN A 37 -12.88 -22.51 16.92
N LYS A 38 -11.60 -22.79 16.67
CA LYS A 38 -10.53 -21.80 16.50
C LYS A 38 -10.67 -21.10 15.15
N ARG A 39 -11.41 -20.01 15.08
CA ARG A 39 -11.37 -19.09 13.93
C ARG A 39 -10.23 -18.09 14.10
N GLY A 40 -9.26 -18.10 13.16
CA GLY A 40 -7.90 -17.58 13.31
C GLY A 40 -7.66 -16.10 13.68
N ALA A 41 -8.53 -15.14 13.38
CA ALA A 41 -8.28 -13.73 13.68
C ALA A 41 -8.73 -13.32 15.10
N ASN A 42 -9.81 -13.89 15.61
CA ASN A 42 -10.27 -13.64 16.99
C ASN A 42 -9.31 -14.20 18.04
N THR A 43 -8.63 -15.33 17.77
CA THR A 43 -7.69 -15.95 18.71
C THR A 43 -6.48 -15.07 19.04
N GLN A 44 -6.02 -14.19 18.14
CA GLN A 44 -4.86 -13.33 18.44
C GLN A 44 -5.22 -12.14 19.32
N LEU A 45 -6.42 -11.59 19.17
CA LEU A 45 -6.97 -10.54 20.03
C LEU A 45 -7.26 -11.10 21.43
N ASP A 46 -7.83 -12.31 21.49
CA ASP A 46 -8.10 -13.02 22.74
C ASP A 46 -6.80 -13.37 23.49
N ASP A 47 -5.76 -13.84 22.78
CA ASP A 47 -4.44 -14.14 23.34
C ASP A 47 -3.74 -12.86 23.85
N ALA A 48 -3.87 -11.74 23.14
CA ALA A 48 -3.31 -10.46 23.56
C ALA A 48 -4.01 -9.89 24.80
N ALA A 49 -5.35 -9.94 24.82
CA ALA A 49 -6.16 -9.54 25.97
C ALA A 49 -5.86 -10.39 27.20
N ARG A 50 -5.71 -11.72 27.02
CA ARG A 50 -5.36 -12.66 28.08
C ARG A 50 -3.98 -12.39 28.68
N LEU A 51 -2.95 -12.19 27.83
CA LEU A 51 -1.60 -11.88 28.29
C LEU A 51 -1.55 -10.57 29.08
N LEU A 52 -2.34 -9.55 28.69
CA LEU A 52 -2.42 -8.29 29.41
C LEU A 52 -3.22 -8.42 30.72
N ALA A 53 -4.29 -9.21 30.72
CA ALA A 53 -5.05 -9.50 31.94
C ALA A 53 -4.19 -10.27 32.97
N GLU A 54 -3.39 -11.23 32.54
CA GLU A 54 -2.43 -11.97 33.37
C GLU A 54 -1.34 -11.04 33.95
N ALA A 55 -1.00 -9.93 33.24
CA ALA A 55 -0.03 -8.92 33.67
C ALA A 55 -0.63 -7.75 34.48
N GLY A 56 -1.91 -7.84 34.89
CA GLY A 56 -2.57 -6.78 35.68
C GLY A 56 -3.24 -5.68 34.87
N GLY A 57 -3.47 -5.89 33.57
CA GLY A 57 -4.29 -5.01 32.72
C GLY A 57 -3.57 -3.82 32.09
N HIS A 58 -2.59 -3.21 32.76
CA HIS A 58 -1.76 -2.10 32.25
C HIS A 58 -0.29 -2.31 32.66
N VAL A 59 0.61 -1.99 31.77
CA VAL A 59 2.06 -2.11 32.01
C VAL A 59 2.65 -0.71 32.06
N GLU A 60 3.25 -0.34 33.18
CA GLU A 60 4.01 0.92 33.28
C GLU A 60 5.33 0.75 32.54
N TYR A 61 5.63 1.63 31.60
CA TYR A 61 6.88 1.66 30.85
C TYR A 61 7.31 3.10 30.53
N THR A 62 8.62 3.28 30.44
CA THR A 62 9.20 4.58 30.10
C THR A 62 9.12 4.86 28.60
N PRO A 63 9.11 6.15 28.16
CA PRO A 63 9.18 6.49 26.74
C PRO A 63 10.41 5.92 26.02
N GLU A 64 11.51 5.68 26.76
CA GLU A 64 12.74 5.09 26.23
C GLU A 64 12.57 3.60 25.91
N GLU A 65 11.91 2.86 26.80
CA GLU A 65 11.56 1.45 26.58
C GLU A 65 10.62 1.29 25.38
N SER A 66 9.60 2.14 25.28
CA SER A 66 8.71 2.18 24.13
C SER A 66 9.46 2.42 22.81
N LYS A 67 10.41 3.36 22.78
CA LYS A 67 11.26 3.62 21.61
C LYS A 67 12.20 2.45 21.30
N ARG A 68 12.72 1.74 22.31
CA ARG A 68 13.56 0.55 22.14
C ARG A 68 12.75 -0.58 21.49
N VAL A 69 11.57 -0.86 22.02
CA VAL A 69 10.65 -1.87 21.47
C VAL A 69 10.27 -1.53 20.04
N LEU A 70 9.96 -0.26 19.74
CA LEU A 70 9.65 0.20 18.39
C LEU A 70 10.80 -0.07 17.40
N ARG A 71 12.06 0.23 17.79
CA ARG A 71 13.23 -0.06 16.93
C ARG A 71 13.40 -1.57 16.65
N LEU A 72 13.14 -2.40 17.67
CA LEU A 72 13.16 -3.86 17.49
C LEU A 72 12.08 -4.33 16.51
N ILE A 73 10.87 -3.78 16.60
CA ILE A 73 9.78 -4.06 15.66
C ILE A 73 10.17 -3.58 14.25
N ASP A 74 10.70 -2.37 14.11
CA ASP A 74 11.12 -1.83 12.81
C ASP A 74 12.19 -2.72 12.15
N PHE A 75 13.16 -3.22 12.91
CA PHE A 75 14.19 -4.10 12.37
C PHE A 75 13.64 -5.50 11.97
N HIS A 76 12.78 -6.11 12.78
CA HIS A 76 12.31 -7.48 12.55
C HIS A 76 11.06 -7.57 11.67
N VAL A 77 10.33 -6.48 11.47
CA VAL A 77 9.10 -6.46 10.68
C VAL A 77 9.22 -5.55 9.46
N CYS A 78 9.63 -4.27 9.63
CA CYS A 78 9.69 -3.34 8.52
C CYS A 78 10.80 -3.71 7.51
N LEU A 79 11.97 -4.13 7.98
CA LEU A 79 13.08 -4.53 7.09
C LEU A 79 12.71 -5.72 6.19
N PRO A 80 12.16 -6.84 6.70
CA PRO A 80 11.68 -7.92 5.83
C PRO A 80 10.60 -7.47 4.84
N MET A 81 9.67 -6.60 5.25
CA MET A 81 8.66 -6.04 4.34
C MET A 81 9.33 -5.25 3.20
N CYS A 82 10.32 -4.42 3.50
CA CYS A 82 11.09 -3.70 2.49
C CYS A 82 11.83 -4.64 1.53
N LEU A 83 12.43 -5.72 2.05
CA LEU A 83 13.10 -6.73 1.23
C LEU A 83 12.13 -7.47 0.31
N VAL A 84 10.99 -7.92 0.82
CA VAL A 84 9.95 -8.60 0.03
C VAL A 84 9.42 -7.68 -1.06
N TYR A 85 9.16 -6.40 -0.75
CA TYR A 85 8.65 -5.43 -1.73
C TYR A 85 9.68 -5.07 -2.80
N PHE A 86 10.96 -4.96 -2.41
CA PHE A 86 12.07 -4.79 -3.34
C PHE A 86 12.14 -5.93 -4.36
N ILE A 87 12.05 -7.19 -3.89
CA ILE A 87 12.09 -8.37 -4.74
C ILE A 87 10.89 -8.42 -5.68
N GLN A 88 9.68 -8.24 -5.15
CA GLN A 88 8.45 -8.26 -5.93
C GLN A 88 8.51 -7.26 -7.09
N GLN A 89 8.93 -6.02 -6.83
CA GLN A 89 9.02 -5.00 -7.88
C GLN A 89 10.01 -5.37 -8.99
N GLN A 90 11.10 -6.06 -8.66
CA GLN A 90 12.06 -6.55 -9.64
C GLN A 90 11.51 -7.70 -10.49
N LEU A 91 10.73 -8.58 -9.89
CA LEU A 91 10.18 -9.74 -10.57
C LEU A 91 9.08 -9.36 -11.57
N ASP A 92 8.18 -8.50 -11.18
CA ASP A 92 6.97 -8.19 -11.95
C ASP A 92 7.26 -7.25 -13.13
N LYS A 93 7.50 -5.99 -12.85
CA LYS A 93 7.58 -4.95 -13.90
C LYS A 93 8.93 -4.93 -14.60
N SER A 94 10.00 -4.98 -13.81
CA SER A 94 11.33 -4.70 -14.32
C SER A 94 11.92 -5.87 -15.10
N SER A 95 11.72 -7.12 -14.67
CA SER A 95 12.31 -8.28 -15.34
C SER A 95 11.84 -8.46 -16.78
N VAL A 96 10.55 -8.22 -17.06
CA VAL A 96 10.02 -8.30 -18.44
C VAL A 96 10.57 -7.19 -19.30
N SER A 97 10.57 -5.95 -18.79
CA SER A 97 11.05 -4.79 -19.53
C SER A 97 12.55 -4.93 -19.87
N TYR A 98 13.39 -5.35 -18.91
CA TYR A 98 14.80 -5.59 -19.16
C TYR A 98 15.03 -6.78 -20.10
N SER A 99 14.30 -7.87 -19.93
CA SER A 99 14.37 -9.03 -20.84
C SER A 99 13.97 -8.65 -22.26
N ALA A 100 13.02 -7.75 -22.44
CA ALA A 100 12.64 -7.25 -23.77
C ALA A 100 13.78 -6.47 -24.44
N VAL A 101 14.52 -5.65 -23.68
CA VAL A 101 15.71 -4.95 -24.17
C VAL A 101 16.78 -5.94 -24.63
N PHE A 102 16.95 -7.07 -23.91
CA PHE A 102 17.84 -8.17 -24.28
C PHE A 102 17.29 -9.14 -25.34
N GLY A 103 16.19 -8.78 -26.00
CA GLY A 103 15.68 -9.50 -27.17
C GLY A 103 14.65 -10.59 -26.89
N LEU A 104 14.01 -10.61 -25.72
CA LEU A 104 12.93 -11.57 -25.38
C LEU A 104 11.88 -11.70 -26.48
N GLN A 105 11.44 -10.57 -27.07
CA GLN A 105 10.40 -10.58 -28.11
C GLN A 105 10.84 -11.38 -29.34
N LYS A 106 12.08 -11.17 -29.79
CA LYS A 106 12.64 -11.84 -30.98
C LYS A 106 12.90 -13.33 -30.71
N GLU A 107 13.47 -13.63 -29.54
CA GLU A 107 13.89 -15.00 -29.19
C GLU A 107 12.71 -15.92 -28.85
N ALA A 108 11.64 -15.38 -28.25
CA ALA A 108 10.41 -16.12 -27.96
C ALA A 108 9.38 -16.06 -29.11
N GLY A 109 9.74 -15.41 -30.24
CA GLY A 109 8.88 -15.30 -31.40
C GLY A 109 7.56 -14.58 -31.14
N LEU A 110 7.57 -13.54 -30.27
CA LEU A 110 6.37 -12.80 -29.90
C LEU A 110 5.92 -11.88 -31.04
N VAL A 111 4.66 -11.98 -31.42
CA VAL A 111 4.06 -11.19 -32.51
C VAL A 111 2.89 -10.34 -32.03
N GLY A 112 2.68 -9.19 -32.69
CA GLY A 112 1.53 -8.31 -32.41
C GLY A 112 1.47 -7.84 -30.97
N THR A 113 0.37 -8.09 -30.27
CA THR A 113 0.12 -7.66 -28.87
C THR A 113 0.58 -8.68 -27.81
N GLN A 114 1.23 -9.77 -28.20
CA GLN A 114 1.62 -10.84 -27.27
C GLN A 114 2.51 -10.35 -26.14
N TYR A 115 3.44 -9.45 -26.43
CA TYR A 115 4.29 -8.85 -25.39
C TYR A 115 3.47 -8.03 -24.37
N SER A 116 2.50 -7.24 -24.83
CA SER A 116 1.60 -6.49 -23.95
C SER A 116 0.79 -7.42 -23.05
N TRP A 117 0.34 -8.58 -23.58
CA TRP A 117 -0.37 -9.60 -22.81
C TRP A 117 0.49 -10.21 -21.70
N LEU A 118 1.80 -10.40 -21.91
CA LEU A 118 2.71 -10.89 -20.85
C LEU A 118 2.77 -9.94 -19.64
N SER A 119 2.59 -8.65 -19.88
CA SER A 119 2.52 -7.66 -18.79
C SER A 119 1.13 -7.57 -18.17
N SER A 120 0.06 -7.59 -18.98
CA SER A 120 -1.32 -7.42 -18.51
C SER A 120 -1.86 -8.62 -17.74
N ILE A 121 -1.48 -9.85 -18.09
CA ILE A 121 -2.03 -11.08 -17.50
C ILE A 121 -1.75 -11.19 -16.00
N VAL A 122 -0.61 -10.66 -15.56
CA VAL A 122 -0.23 -10.62 -14.13
C VAL A 122 -1.28 -9.85 -13.32
N TYR A 123 -1.68 -8.68 -13.81
CA TYR A 123 -2.67 -7.84 -13.14
C TYR A 123 -4.08 -8.42 -13.18
N ILE A 124 -4.46 -9.11 -14.29
CA ILE A 124 -5.72 -9.84 -14.36
C ILE A 124 -5.75 -10.94 -13.29
N ALA A 125 -4.67 -11.71 -13.18
CA ALA A 125 -4.54 -12.74 -12.16
C ALA A 125 -4.60 -12.14 -10.74
N GLN A 126 -3.90 -11.03 -10.49
CA GLN A 126 -3.96 -10.32 -9.22
C GLN A 126 -5.39 -9.86 -8.88
N LEU A 127 -6.12 -9.27 -9.83
CA LEU A 127 -7.49 -8.79 -9.61
C LEU A 127 -8.44 -9.91 -9.19
N ILE A 128 -8.34 -11.06 -9.85
CA ILE A 128 -9.19 -12.24 -9.59
C ILE A 128 -8.81 -12.89 -8.27
N CYS A 129 -7.51 -13.03 -7.98
CA CYS A 129 -7.02 -13.77 -6.83
C CYS A 129 -6.87 -12.95 -5.55
N GLN A 130 -6.89 -11.62 -5.62
CA GLN A 130 -6.74 -10.76 -4.44
C GLN A 130 -7.82 -10.96 -3.36
N PRO A 131 -9.12 -11.12 -3.68
CA PRO A 131 -10.13 -11.45 -2.66
C PRO A 131 -9.87 -12.82 -2.00
N LEU A 132 -9.48 -13.82 -2.79
CA LEU A 132 -9.15 -15.17 -2.28
C LEU A 132 -7.93 -15.13 -1.37
N SER A 133 -6.91 -14.37 -1.75
CA SER A 133 -5.71 -14.18 -0.95
C SER A 133 -5.99 -13.42 0.35
N SER A 134 -6.87 -12.42 0.32
CA SER A 134 -7.31 -11.70 1.52
C SER A 134 -8.07 -12.63 2.48
N TYR A 135 -8.90 -13.54 1.96
CA TYR A 135 -9.55 -14.57 2.77
C TYR A 135 -8.54 -15.54 3.38
N ALA A 136 -7.55 -15.98 2.60
CA ALA A 136 -6.50 -16.86 3.10
C ALA A 136 -5.70 -16.24 4.26
N LEU A 137 -5.48 -14.92 4.27
CA LEU A 137 -4.84 -14.20 5.37
C LEU A 137 -5.65 -14.20 6.68
N ILE A 138 -6.98 -14.45 6.62
CA ILE A 138 -7.82 -14.63 7.80
C ILE A 138 -7.65 -16.05 8.37
N VAL A 139 -7.50 -17.05 7.48
CA VAL A 139 -7.44 -18.47 7.86
C VAL A 139 -6.03 -18.90 8.27
N PHE A 140 -5.01 -18.45 7.52
CA PHE A 140 -3.62 -18.86 7.72
C PHE A 140 -2.82 -17.80 8.46
N PRO A 141 -1.83 -18.18 9.28
CA PRO A 141 -0.91 -17.22 9.88
C PRO A 141 -0.13 -16.45 8.81
N VAL A 142 -0.11 -15.12 8.93
CA VAL A 142 0.40 -14.19 7.90
C VAL A 142 1.81 -14.55 7.44
N LYS A 143 2.72 -14.87 8.37
CA LYS A 143 4.09 -15.26 8.05
C LYS A 143 4.15 -16.46 7.10
N TYR A 144 3.44 -17.55 7.42
CA TYR A 144 3.49 -18.79 6.63
C TYR A 144 2.86 -18.56 5.25
N TRP A 145 1.78 -17.79 5.18
CA TRP A 145 1.13 -17.47 3.90
C TRP A 145 2.02 -16.62 2.99
N VAL A 146 2.66 -15.58 3.54
CA VAL A 146 3.62 -14.76 2.77
C VAL A 146 4.81 -15.61 2.30
N MET A 147 5.36 -16.48 3.16
CA MET A 147 6.47 -17.37 2.79
C MET A 147 6.09 -18.36 1.69
N PHE A 148 4.90 -18.98 1.79
CA PHE A 148 4.40 -19.88 0.76
C PHE A 148 4.32 -19.16 -0.60
N ASN A 149 3.75 -17.96 -0.64
CA ASN A 149 3.64 -17.20 -1.88
C ASN A 149 5.04 -16.76 -2.39
N MET A 150 5.95 -16.37 -1.48
CA MET A 150 7.32 -15.98 -1.85
C MET A 150 8.10 -17.13 -2.49
N ILE A 151 8.00 -18.33 -1.95
CA ILE A 151 8.62 -19.54 -2.53
C ILE A 151 7.98 -19.84 -3.89
N SER A 152 6.64 -19.79 -3.98
CA SER A 152 5.90 -20.13 -5.18
C SER A 152 6.24 -19.19 -6.34
N TRP A 153 6.22 -17.86 -6.14
CA TRP A 153 6.59 -16.94 -7.21
C TRP A 153 8.07 -17.06 -7.60
N SER A 154 8.96 -17.35 -6.64
CA SER A 154 10.38 -17.55 -6.94
C SER A 154 10.59 -18.74 -7.89
N ILE A 155 9.91 -19.86 -7.61
CA ILE A 155 9.93 -21.05 -8.46
C ILE A 155 9.35 -20.73 -9.83
N VAL A 156 8.21 -20.07 -9.90
CA VAL A 156 7.58 -19.67 -11.18
C VAL A 156 8.52 -18.78 -12.00
N THR A 157 9.22 -17.85 -11.37
CA THR A 157 10.19 -16.97 -12.04
C THR A 157 11.38 -17.76 -12.58
N ILE A 158 11.89 -18.75 -11.84
CA ILE A 158 12.95 -19.66 -12.32
C ILE A 158 12.43 -20.46 -13.53
N VAL A 159 11.22 -21.00 -13.45
CA VAL A 159 10.61 -21.78 -14.55
C VAL A 159 10.38 -20.92 -15.80
N THR A 160 10.14 -19.61 -15.63
CA THR A 160 9.99 -18.67 -16.77
C THR A 160 11.25 -18.65 -17.66
N CYS A 161 12.45 -18.94 -17.10
CA CYS A 161 13.68 -19.09 -17.87
C CYS A 161 13.58 -20.15 -19.00
N VAL A 162 12.82 -21.20 -18.79
CA VAL A 162 12.63 -22.30 -19.75
C VAL A 162 11.59 -21.96 -20.84
N GLY A 163 10.80 -20.90 -20.63
CA GLY A 163 9.75 -20.47 -21.56
C GLY A 163 10.33 -19.96 -22.88
N LYS A 164 10.10 -20.72 -23.97
CA LYS A 164 10.61 -20.40 -25.32
C LYS A 164 9.50 -19.91 -26.27
N ASN A 165 8.26 -19.88 -25.84
CA ASN A 165 7.11 -19.48 -26.64
C ASN A 165 6.14 -18.63 -25.83
N PHE A 166 5.20 -17.96 -26.52
CA PHE A 166 4.20 -17.09 -25.90
C PHE A 166 3.38 -17.81 -24.82
N THR A 167 2.87 -19.01 -25.12
CA THR A 167 1.97 -19.74 -24.20
C THR A 167 2.68 -20.10 -22.90
N GLY A 168 3.92 -20.60 -22.97
CA GLY A 168 4.69 -20.95 -21.76
C GLY A 168 4.99 -19.72 -20.90
N LEU A 169 5.41 -18.61 -21.52
CA LEU A 169 5.63 -17.35 -20.82
C LEU A 169 4.34 -16.79 -20.21
N LEU A 170 3.22 -16.87 -20.94
CA LEU A 170 1.91 -16.37 -20.46
C LEU A 170 1.43 -17.14 -19.23
N ILE A 171 1.55 -18.49 -19.24
CA ILE A 171 1.18 -19.35 -18.10
C ILE A 171 2.04 -19.02 -16.88
N CYS A 172 3.36 -18.89 -17.05
CA CYS A 172 4.24 -18.50 -15.95
C CYS A 172 3.85 -17.12 -15.38
N ARG A 173 3.52 -16.16 -16.23
CA ARG A 173 3.07 -14.83 -15.82
C ARG A 173 1.73 -14.85 -15.09
N LEU A 174 0.79 -15.70 -15.53
CA LEU A 174 -0.49 -15.92 -14.84
C LEU A 174 -0.25 -16.40 -13.40
N PHE A 175 0.56 -17.45 -13.22
CA PHE A 175 0.88 -17.98 -11.90
C PHE A 175 1.65 -16.97 -11.04
N LEU A 176 2.56 -16.19 -11.63
CA LEU A 176 3.24 -15.11 -10.94
C LEU A 176 2.22 -14.13 -10.33
N GLY A 177 1.25 -13.68 -11.12
CA GLY A 177 0.19 -12.77 -10.65
C GLY A 177 -0.68 -13.36 -9.54
N ILE A 178 -0.98 -14.68 -9.58
CA ILE A 178 -1.74 -15.37 -8.53
C ILE A 178 -1.00 -15.29 -7.20
N PHE A 179 0.29 -15.62 -7.17
CA PHE A 179 1.08 -15.61 -5.93
C PHE A 179 1.43 -14.20 -5.45
N GLU A 180 1.60 -13.25 -6.33
CA GLU A 180 1.85 -11.85 -5.98
C GLU A 180 0.63 -11.12 -5.41
N ALA A 181 -0.60 -11.58 -5.70
CA ALA A 181 -1.85 -10.98 -5.21
C ALA A 181 -1.91 -10.84 -3.68
N THR A 182 -1.13 -11.64 -2.97
CA THR A 182 -1.06 -11.66 -1.49
C THR A 182 -0.35 -10.46 -0.88
N ILE A 183 0.62 -9.86 -1.57
CA ILE A 183 1.61 -8.96 -0.93
C ILE A 183 0.94 -7.69 -0.37
N LEU A 184 0.13 -7.02 -1.18
CA LEU A 184 -0.49 -5.77 -0.76
C LEU A 184 -1.45 -5.95 0.44
N PRO A 185 -2.39 -6.92 0.44
CA PRO A 185 -3.22 -7.20 1.60
C PRO A 185 -2.41 -7.60 2.85
N SER A 186 -1.36 -8.41 2.67
CA SER A 186 -0.48 -8.81 3.78
C SER A 186 0.21 -7.62 4.42
N PHE A 187 0.72 -6.69 3.62
CA PHE A 187 1.43 -5.51 4.12
C PHE A 187 0.51 -4.56 4.87
N VAL A 188 -0.72 -4.39 4.40
CA VAL A 188 -1.74 -3.62 5.12
C VAL A 188 -2.03 -4.28 6.48
N LEU A 189 -2.25 -5.59 6.49
CA LEU A 189 -2.54 -6.35 7.72
C LEU A 189 -1.37 -6.30 8.71
N ILE A 190 -0.14 -6.55 8.25
CA ILE A 190 1.06 -6.49 9.09
C ILE A 190 1.24 -5.08 9.67
N THR A 191 1.06 -4.05 8.84
CA THR A 191 1.20 -2.66 9.28
C THR A 191 0.19 -2.31 10.37
N GLN A 192 -1.05 -2.78 10.25
CA GLN A 192 -2.08 -2.59 11.28
C GLN A 192 -1.81 -3.39 12.55
N MET A 193 -1.22 -4.56 12.44
CA MET A 193 -0.94 -5.48 13.55
C MET A 193 0.23 -5.03 14.42
N TRP A 194 1.21 -4.28 13.87
CA TRP A 194 2.49 -4.00 14.56
C TRP A 194 2.70 -2.55 14.95
N TRP A 195 2.00 -1.59 14.32
CA TRP A 195 2.24 -0.15 14.54
C TRP A 195 0.98 0.63 14.88
N LEU A 196 1.18 1.68 15.66
CA LEU A 196 0.16 2.69 15.92
C LEU A 196 -0.27 3.40 14.62
N ARG A 197 -1.53 3.82 14.53
CA ARG A 197 -2.06 4.54 13.34
C ARG A 197 -1.17 5.70 12.90
N ARG A 198 -0.64 6.48 13.85
CA ARG A 198 0.30 7.58 13.60
C ARG A 198 1.65 7.13 13.04
N GLU A 199 2.06 5.89 13.31
CA GLU A 199 3.35 5.31 12.90
C GLU A 199 3.27 4.59 11.55
N GLN A 200 2.09 4.13 11.14
CA GLN A 200 1.85 3.32 9.93
C GLN A 200 2.29 4.03 8.66
N SER A 201 2.01 5.34 8.55
CA SER A 201 2.35 6.13 7.36
C SER A 201 3.86 6.13 7.06
N TYR A 202 4.71 6.23 8.09
CA TYR A 202 6.16 6.23 7.91
C TYR A 202 6.68 4.87 7.39
N ARG A 203 6.08 3.76 7.83
CA ARG A 203 6.47 2.41 7.39
C ARG A 203 5.97 2.14 5.97
N THR A 204 4.79 2.65 5.63
CA THR A 204 4.31 2.62 4.25
C THR A 204 5.27 3.37 3.30
N ILE A 205 5.76 4.54 3.69
CA ILE A 205 6.77 5.28 2.94
C ILE A 205 8.08 4.47 2.83
N ALA A 206 8.51 3.79 3.90
CA ALA A 206 9.75 3.02 3.89
C ALA A 206 9.75 1.91 2.82
N TYR A 207 8.69 1.08 2.73
CA TYR A 207 8.65 0.07 1.68
C TYR A 207 8.39 0.65 0.29
N GLN A 208 7.75 1.81 0.16
CA GLN A 208 7.67 2.51 -1.13
C GLN A 208 9.04 3.03 -1.61
N ILE A 209 9.88 3.48 -0.69
CA ILE A 209 11.26 3.83 -1.01
C ILE A 209 12.04 2.58 -1.45
N ALA A 210 11.82 1.41 -0.85
CA ALA A 210 12.41 0.16 -1.28
C ALA A 210 12.08 -0.20 -2.74
N ASN A 211 10.86 0.14 -3.20
CA ASN A 211 10.47 0.05 -4.61
C ASN A 211 11.36 0.92 -5.53
N SER A 212 11.61 2.15 -5.13
CA SER A 212 12.48 3.05 -5.90
C SER A 212 13.96 2.59 -5.89
N PHE A 213 14.43 1.98 -4.79
CA PHE A 213 15.73 1.30 -4.76
C PHE A 213 15.78 0.13 -5.74
N ALA A 214 14.67 -0.61 -5.91
CA ALA A 214 14.58 -1.66 -6.92
C ALA A 214 14.80 -1.10 -8.34
N ALA A 215 14.31 0.10 -8.64
CA ALA A 215 14.53 0.76 -9.93
C ALA A 215 15.99 1.23 -10.15
N ILE A 216 16.80 1.34 -9.09
CA ILE A 216 18.25 1.62 -9.20
C ILE A 216 19.06 0.33 -9.36
N PHE A 217 18.83 -0.64 -8.48
CA PHE A 217 19.62 -1.87 -8.43
C PHE A 217 19.24 -2.88 -9.51
N GLY A 218 17.99 -2.86 -9.98
CA GLY A 218 17.50 -3.77 -11.02
C GLY A 218 18.25 -3.65 -12.34
N PRO A 219 18.41 -2.44 -12.91
CA PRO A 219 19.24 -2.24 -14.09
C PRO A 219 20.68 -2.68 -13.89
N LEU A 220 21.29 -2.38 -12.73
CA LEU A 220 22.67 -2.81 -12.44
C LEU A 220 22.81 -4.33 -12.44
N LEU A 221 21.89 -5.03 -11.76
CA LEU A 221 21.86 -6.48 -11.75
C LEU A 221 21.62 -7.05 -13.15
N SER A 222 20.66 -6.49 -13.89
CA SER A 222 20.35 -6.93 -15.26
C SER A 222 21.51 -6.69 -16.22
N TYR A 223 22.25 -5.59 -16.06
CA TYR A 223 23.49 -5.32 -16.80
C TYR A 223 24.55 -6.38 -16.51
N ALA A 224 24.83 -6.65 -15.23
CA ALA A 224 25.83 -7.62 -14.82
C ALA A 224 25.50 -9.04 -15.34
N ILE A 225 24.22 -9.44 -15.22
CA ILE A 225 23.73 -10.74 -15.71
C ILE A 225 23.82 -10.79 -17.24
N GLY A 226 23.40 -9.73 -17.93
CA GLY A 226 23.48 -9.63 -19.38
C GLY A 226 24.90 -9.81 -19.88
N LYS A 227 25.88 -9.13 -19.23
CA LYS A 227 27.32 -9.29 -19.55
C LYS A 227 27.83 -10.70 -19.27
N ALA A 228 27.50 -11.29 -18.14
CA ALA A 228 27.91 -12.65 -17.77
C ALA A 228 27.35 -13.71 -18.72
N THR A 229 26.19 -13.46 -19.33
CA THR A 229 25.51 -14.41 -20.22
C THR A 229 25.69 -14.12 -21.70
N GLU A 230 26.29 -12.95 -22.06
CA GLU A 230 26.49 -12.53 -23.46
C GLU A 230 27.31 -13.52 -24.28
N SER A 231 28.35 -14.07 -23.68
CA SER A 231 29.27 -15.06 -24.30
C SER A 231 28.83 -16.53 -24.10
N SER A 232 27.72 -16.75 -23.40
CA SER A 232 27.23 -18.09 -23.11
C SER A 232 26.42 -18.66 -24.30
N ASN A 233 26.81 -19.84 -24.77
CA ASN A 233 26.03 -20.57 -25.78
C ASN A 233 24.85 -21.35 -25.19
N VAL A 234 24.75 -21.44 -23.86
CA VAL A 234 23.76 -22.29 -23.15
C VAL A 234 22.56 -21.48 -22.68
N ILE A 235 22.80 -20.28 -22.12
CA ILE A 235 21.76 -19.44 -21.51
C ILE A 235 21.80 -18.07 -22.20
N LYS A 236 20.67 -17.64 -22.74
CA LYS A 236 20.52 -16.31 -23.34
C LYS A 236 20.36 -15.23 -22.24
N PRO A 237 20.74 -13.96 -22.48
CA PRO A 237 20.68 -12.90 -21.48
C PRO A 237 19.31 -12.75 -20.81
N TYR A 238 18.20 -12.81 -21.55
CA TYR A 238 16.86 -12.72 -20.97
C TYR A 238 16.53 -13.89 -20.05
N GLN A 239 17.00 -15.10 -20.36
CA GLN A 239 16.84 -16.29 -19.52
C GLN A 239 17.65 -16.16 -18.23
N GLY A 240 18.88 -15.64 -18.35
CA GLY A 240 19.74 -15.36 -17.21
C GLY A 240 19.11 -14.40 -16.20
N ILE A 241 18.38 -13.38 -16.68
CA ILE A 241 17.66 -12.43 -15.81
C ILE A 241 16.59 -13.16 -14.98
N PHE A 242 15.72 -13.97 -15.60
CA PHE A 242 14.67 -14.69 -14.88
C PHE A 242 15.26 -15.73 -13.91
N LEU A 243 16.29 -16.46 -14.33
CA LEU A 243 16.96 -17.45 -13.50
C LEU A 243 17.59 -16.80 -12.26
N PHE A 244 18.34 -15.72 -12.46
CA PHE A 244 19.00 -15.02 -11.36
C PHE A 244 17.98 -14.39 -10.40
N MET A 245 16.98 -13.65 -10.92
CA MET A 245 15.99 -12.97 -10.08
C MET A 245 15.18 -13.97 -9.25
N GLY A 246 14.73 -15.08 -9.86
CA GLY A 246 14.01 -16.13 -9.15
C GLY A 246 14.89 -16.83 -8.10
N SER A 247 16.15 -17.15 -8.43
CA SER A 247 17.10 -17.77 -7.50
C SER A 247 17.47 -16.83 -6.35
N PHE A 248 17.67 -15.55 -6.63
CA PHE A 248 17.94 -14.53 -5.62
C PHE A 248 16.75 -14.35 -4.67
N SER A 249 15.52 -14.31 -5.21
CA SER A 249 14.31 -14.28 -4.41
C SER A 249 14.20 -15.50 -3.49
N LEU A 250 14.48 -16.70 -4.02
CA LEU A 250 14.44 -17.96 -3.26
C LEU A 250 15.52 -17.98 -2.17
N ALA A 251 16.72 -17.48 -2.46
CA ALA A 251 17.83 -17.39 -1.51
C ALA A 251 17.54 -16.44 -0.34
N LEU A 252 16.67 -15.44 -0.52
CA LEU A 252 16.26 -14.52 0.53
C LEU A 252 15.12 -15.06 1.42
N VAL A 253 14.43 -16.13 1.01
CA VAL A 253 13.36 -16.75 1.82
C VAL A 253 13.81 -17.12 3.24
N PRO A 254 14.97 -17.79 3.45
CA PRO A 254 15.43 -18.12 4.80
C PRO A 254 15.69 -16.88 5.66
N LEU A 255 16.22 -15.81 5.09
CA LEU A 255 16.45 -14.55 5.78
C LEU A 255 15.13 -13.91 6.24
N VAL A 256 14.16 -13.81 5.33
CA VAL A 256 12.82 -13.26 5.64
C VAL A 256 12.10 -14.15 6.65
N TRP A 257 12.22 -15.48 6.52
CA TRP A 257 11.68 -16.44 7.48
C TRP A 257 12.24 -16.23 8.89
N TYR A 258 13.54 -16.01 9.02
CA TYR A 258 14.21 -15.79 10.29
C TYR A 258 13.79 -14.47 10.94
N LEU A 259 13.77 -13.39 10.16
CA LEU A 259 13.48 -12.04 10.65
C LEU A 259 11.99 -11.85 10.95
N MET A 260 11.10 -12.28 10.05
CA MET A 260 9.68 -11.96 10.10
C MET A 260 8.94 -12.76 11.20
N PRO A 261 8.35 -12.11 12.20
CA PRO A 261 7.52 -12.77 13.21
C PRO A 261 6.10 -12.99 12.70
N ASN A 262 5.35 -13.85 13.37
CA ASN A 262 3.95 -14.11 13.03
C ASN A 262 2.99 -13.09 13.65
N SER A 263 3.15 -12.82 14.96
CA SER A 263 2.32 -11.89 15.72
C SER A 263 3.09 -11.27 16.88
N PRO A 264 2.65 -10.13 17.44
CA PRO A 264 3.24 -9.53 18.63
C PRO A 264 3.25 -10.49 19.84
N THR A 265 2.21 -11.34 19.97
CA THR A 265 2.05 -12.28 21.06
C THR A 265 3.05 -13.45 21.00
N THR A 266 3.49 -13.84 19.80
CA THR A 266 4.38 -15.00 19.57
C THR A 266 5.81 -14.61 19.19
N ALA A 267 6.12 -13.32 19.10
CA ALA A 267 7.41 -12.81 18.64
C ALA A 267 8.57 -13.21 19.56
N LYS A 268 9.55 -13.94 19.01
CA LYS A 268 10.72 -14.43 19.76
C LYS A 268 11.70 -13.34 20.14
N PHE A 269 11.78 -12.25 19.37
CA PHE A 269 12.69 -11.13 19.61
C PHE A 269 12.22 -10.21 20.74
N LEU A 270 10.92 -10.27 21.13
CA LEU A 270 10.33 -9.55 22.25
C LEU A 270 10.35 -10.39 23.55
N ARG A 271 11.47 -11.06 23.85
CA ARG A 271 11.58 -11.94 25.03
C ARG A 271 12.24 -11.30 26.24
N LYS A 272 12.89 -10.16 26.08
CA LYS A 272 13.61 -9.51 27.18
C LYS A 272 12.64 -8.68 28.03
N GLY A 273 12.49 -9.06 29.32
CA GLY A 273 11.64 -8.35 30.27
C GLY A 273 10.18 -8.21 29.79
N ASN A 274 9.65 -6.99 29.90
CA ASN A 274 8.27 -6.65 29.54
C ASN A 274 8.10 -6.25 28.06
N ASP A 275 9.12 -6.42 27.19
CA ASP A 275 9.08 -5.92 25.81
C ASP A 275 7.85 -6.40 25.02
N ARG A 276 7.41 -7.63 25.23
CA ARG A 276 6.20 -8.18 24.61
C ARG A 276 4.93 -7.50 25.12
N LEU A 277 4.83 -7.31 26.42
CA LEU A 277 3.68 -6.64 27.04
C LEU A 277 3.62 -5.18 26.62
N ILE A 278 4.77 -4.49 26.57
CA ILE A 278 4.87 -3.12 26.05
C ILE A 278 4.39 -3.03 24.60
N ALA A 279 4.81 -3.98 23.74
CA ALA A 279 4.40 -4.01 22.34
C ALA A 279 2.87 -4.17 22.20
N ILE A 280 2.25 -5.03 23.02
CA ILE A 280 0.81 -5.28 23.01
C ILE A 280 0.04 -4.11 23.62
N ASP A 281 0.51 -3.57 24.75
CA ASP A 281 -0.14 -2.46 25.44
C ASP A 281 -0.16 -1.18 24.59
N ARG A 282 0.93 -0.87 23.88
CA ARG A 282 0.96 0.22 22.90
C ARG A 282 -0.15 0.12 21.85
N LEU A 283 -0.47 -1.08 21.39
CA LEU A 283 -1.48 -1.30 20.36
C LEU A 283 -2.92 -1.09 20.86
N LYS A 284 -3.15 -1.05 22.18
CA LYS A 284 -4.46 -0.68 22.75
C LYS A 284 -4.91 0.73 22.30
N GLU A 285 -3.98 1.66 22.09
CA GLU A 285 -4.32 2.99 21.55
C GLU A 285 -5.01 2.90 20.16
N ASN A 286 -4.72 1.86 19.38
CA ASN A 286 -5.40 1.63 18.10
C ASN A 286 -6.83 1.11 18.28
N ASN A 287 -7.10 0.49 19.44
CA ASN A 287 -8.32 -0.25 19.76
C ASN A 287 -9.34 0.58 20.56
N THR A 288 -9.11 1.87 20.74
CA THR A 288 -10.08 2.79 21.36
C THR A 288 -11.32 2.92 20.45
N GLY A 289 -12.08 1.84 20.34
CA GLY A 289 -13.27 1.74 19.47
C GLY A 289 -13.48 0.37 18.85
N THR A 290 -12.90 -0.70 19.41
CA THR A 290 -13.11 -2.07 18.93
C THR A 290 -14.35 -2.74 19.55
N LYS A 291 -15.54 -2.26 19.21
CA LYS A 291 -16.56 -3.22 18.79
C LYS A 291 -16.13 -3.68 17.41
N ALA A 292 -15.86 -4.99 17.23
CA ALA A 292 -15.67 -5.58 15.91
C ALA A 292 -16.78 -5.05 15.01
N SER A 293 -16.46 -4.12 14.10
CA SER A 293 -17.51 -3.48 13.32
C SER A 293 -18.05 -4.53 12.38
N LYS A 294 -19.26 -4.98 12.63
CA LYS A 294 -19.97 -5.88 11.73
C LYS A 294 -19.99 -5.20 10.36
N PHE A 295 -19.69 -5.95 9.30
CA PHE A 295 -19.77 -5.45 7.94
C PHE A 295 -21.17 -4.87 7.67
N LYS A 296 -21.24 -3.58 7.34
CA LYS A 296 -22.50 -2.85 7.14
C LYS A 296 -22.77 -2.68 5.64
N TRP A 297 -23.74 -3.40 5.11
CA TRP A 297 -24.16 -3.26 3.70
C TRP A 297 -24.67 -1.85 3.36
N SER A 298 -25.23 -1.14 4.32
CA SER A 298 -25.63 0.27 4.15
C SER A 298 -24.47 1.16 3.73
N GLN A 299 -23.28 0.99 4.36
CA GLN A 299 -22.06 1.73 4.02
C GLN A 299 -21.51 1.36 2.63
N VAL A 300 -21.75 0.13 2.15
CA VAL A 300 -21.40 -0.27 0.78
C VAL A 300 -22.24 0.53 -0.24
N TRP A 301 -23.55 0.56 -0.06
CA TRP A 301 -24.44 1.33 -0.93
C TRP A 301 -24.15 2.83 -0.87
N GLU A 302 -23.84 3.35 0.31
CA GLU A 302 -23.40 4.73 0.48
C GLU A 302 -22.12 5.02 -0.28
N THR A 303 -21.14 4.11 -0.26
CA THR A 303 -19.88 4.25 -1.01
C THR A 303 -20.12 4.42 -2.51
N TYR A 304 -21.00 3.60 -3.09
CA TYR A 304 -21.30 3.68 -4.53
C TYR A 304 -22.27 4.82 -4.89
N LYS A 305 -22.99 5.41 -3.92
CA LYS A 305 -23.75 6.64 -4.12
C LYS A 305 -22.90 7.91 -3.98
N ASP A 306 -21.73 7.81 -3.38
CA ASP A 306 -20.82 8.94 -3.16
C ASP A 306 -20.01 9.25 -4.43
N PRO A 307 -20.16 10.43 -5.03
CA PRO A 307 -19.38 10.84 -6.21
C PRO A 307 -17.86 10.78 -5.98
N LYS A 308 -17.40 10.94 -4.73
CA LYS A 308 -15.97 10.83 -4.38
C LYS A 308 -15.38 9.50 -4.81
N THR A 309 -16.13 8.40 -4.67
CA THR A 309 -15.66 7.05 -5.00
C THR A 309 -15.27 6.93 -6.47
N TYR A 310 -16.11 7.47 -7.37
CA TYR A 310 -15.84 7.44 -8.81
C TYR A 310 -14.67 8.36 -9.21
N MET A 311 -14.56 9.51 -8.56
CA MET A 311 -13.43 10.41 -8.78
C MET A 311 -12.11 9.77 -8.31
N TRP A 312 -12.12 9.10 -7.14
CA TRP A 312 -10.97 8.32 -6.67
C TRP A 312 -10.61 7.20 -7.64
N ALA A 313 -11.59 6.40 -8.06
CA ALA A 313 -11.37 5.33 -9.03
C ALA A 313 -10.81 5.86 -10.37
N GLY A 314 -11.34 6.97 -10.87
CA GLY A 314 -10.86 7.64 -12.08
C GLY A 314 -9.41 8.10 -11.97
N MET A 315 -9.04 8.78 -10.86
CA MET A 315 -7.65 9.20 -10.62
C MET A 315 -6.71 7.98 -10.55
N TRP A 316 -7.11 6.90 -9.87
CA TRP A 316 -6.29 5.70 -9.76
C TRP A 316 -6.13 4.98 -11.10
N PHE A 317 -7.17 4.91 -11.91
CA PHE A 317 -7.08 4.37 -13.28
C PHE A 317 -6.11 5.21 -14.13
N CYS A 318 -6.26 6.55 -14.11
CA CYS A 318 -5.44 7.47 -14.89
C CYS A 318 -3.97 7.48 -14.45
N ALA A 319 -3.67 7.30 -13.17
CA ALA A 319 -2.31 7.14 -12.67
C ALA A 319 -1.70 5.78 -13.03
N ALA A 320 -2.52 4.72 -13.09
CA ALA A 320 -2.07 3.36 -13.31
C ALA A 320 -1.85 3.02 -14.79
N CYS A 321 -2.66 3.57 -15.69
CA CYS A 321 -2.54 3.29 -17.12
C CYS A 321 -1.15 3.67 -17.67
N PRO A 322 -0.64 4.90 -17.50
CA PRO A 322 0.73 5.25 -17.88
C PRO A 322 1.79 4.45 -17.12
N SER A 323 1.57 4.16 -15.83
CA SER A 323 2.50 3.37 -15.02
C SER A 323 2.68 1.96 -15.57
N GLY A 324 1.59 1.29 -15.97
CA GLY A 324 1.61 -0.03 -16.60
C GLY A 324 2.29 0.00 -17.98
N GLY A 325 1.94 0.99 -18.81
CA GLY A 325 2.49 1.18 -20.15
C GLY A 325 4.00 1.45 -20.14
N ILE A 326 4.42 2.51 -19.46
CA ILE A 326 5.85 2.88 -19.33
C ILE A 326 6.61 1.79 -18.56
N GLY A 327 6.01 1.15 -17.57
CA GLY A 327 6.62 0.03 -16.84
C GLY A 327 6.99 -1.13 -17.75
N ALA A 328 6.15 -1.48 -18.71
CA ALA A 328 6.40 -2.55 -19.68
C ALA A 328 7.32 -2.12 -20.82
N PHE A 329 7.06 -0.94 -21.42
CA PHE A 329 7.70 -0.49 -22.65
C PHE A 329 8.83 0.51 -22.46
N GLY A 330 9.07 1.04 -21.24
CA GLY A 330 10.05 2.08 -20.97
C GLY A 330 11.48 1.71 -21.42
N GLY A 331 11.90 0.46 -21.21
CA GLY A 331 13.18 -0.03 -21.72
C GLY A 331 13.25 -0.04 -23.26
N LEU A 332 12.15 -0.43 -23.93
CA LEU A 332 12.07 -0.45 -25.39
C LEU A 332 12.03 0.97 -25.98
N ILE A 333 11.32 1.89 -25.35
CA ILE A 333 11.30 3.32 -25.73
C ILE A 333 12.71 3.90 -25.63
N THR A 334 13.40 3.67 -24.51
CA THR A 334 14.78 4.15 -24.30
C THR A 334 15.75 3.54 -25.31
N LYS A 335 15.58 2.26 -25.65
CA LYS A 335 16.36 1.60 -26.73
C LYS A 335 16.14 2.26 -28.07
N GLY A 336 14.89 2.72 -28.33
CA GLY A 336 14.52 3.47 -29.54
C GLY A 336 15.22 4.82 -29.68
N PHE A 337 15.82 5.37 -28.62
CA PHE A 337 16.62 6.62 -28.69
C PHE A 337 18.01 6.41 -29.30
N GLY A 338 18.35 5.19 -29.70
CA GLY A 338 19.60 4.89 -30.40
C GLY A 338 20.74 4.41 -29.51
N PHE A 339 20.47 4.07 -28.24
CA PHE A 339 21.46 3.46 -27.36
C PHE A 339 21.65 1.97 -27.66
N ASP A 340 22.84 1.47 -27.42
CA ASP A 340 23.09 0.03 -27.38
C ASP A 340 22.36 -0.64 -26.20
N THR A 341 22.22 -1.95 -26.25
CA THR A 341 21.45 -2.73 -25.29
C THR A 341 21.89 -2.49 -23.84
N PHE A 342 23.20 -2.47 -23.59
CA PHE A 342 23.75 -2.31 -22.24
C PHE A 342 23.60 -0.89 -21.70
N THR A 343 23.89 0.11 -22.53
CA THR A 343 23.68 1.52 -22.18
C THR A 343 22.20 1.82 -21.93
N THR A 344 21.30 1.23 -22.71
CA THR A 344 19.85 1.36 -22.51
C THR A 344 19.45 0.93 -21.09
N ILE A 345 19.99 -0.19 -20.60
CA ILE A 345 19.70 -0.67 -19.26
C ILE A 345 20.24 0.30 -18.19
N LEU A 346 21.48 0.79 -18.35
CA LEU A 346 22.07 1.73 -17.41
C LEU A 346 21.33 3.07 -17.37
N MET A 347 20.77 3.52 -18.49
CA MET A 347 19.94 4.75 -18.56
C MET A 347 18.61 4.65 -17.81
N GLN A 348 18.22 3.47 -17.31
CA GLN A 348 17.09 3.33 -16.41
C GLN A 348 17.42 3.66 -14.94
N ILE A 349 18.71 3.64 -14.54
CA ILE A 349 19.14 3.88 -13.14
C ILE A 349 18.65 5.25 -12.61
N PRO A 350 18.79 6.37 -13.34
CA PRO A 350 18.34 7.67 -12.85
C PRO A 350 16.85 7.73 -12.54
N THR A 351 16.01 6.88 -13.15
CA THR A 351 14.56 6.86 -12.88
C THR A 351 14.24 6.54 -11.42
N GLY A 352 15.01 5.62 -10.81
CA GLY A 352 14.86 5.30 -9.38
C GLY A 352 15.23 6.48 -8.48
N ALA A 353 16.33 7.18 -8.77
CA ALA A 353 16.76 8.36 -8.03
C ALA A 353 15.73 9.51 -8.17
N ILE A 354 15.19 9.71 -9.38
CA ILE A 354 14.12 10.67 -9.65
C ILE A 354 12.87 10.32 -8.84
N GLY A 355 12.48 9.04 -8.80
CA GLY A 355 11.33 8.57 -8.02
C GLY A 355 11.47 8.87 -6.51
N ILE A 356 12.66 8.58 -5.92
CA ILE A 356 12.93 8.90 -4.51
C ILE A 356 12.86 10.40 -4.27
N THR A 357 13.56 11.18 -5.10
CA THR A 357 13.62 12.64 -4.95
C THR A 357 12.25 13.28 -5.11
N ALA A 358 11.48 12.86 -6.12
CA ALA A 358 10.12 13.34 -6.35
C ALA A 358 9.19 13.03 -5.17
N LEU A 359 9.26 11.81 -4.63
CA LEU A 359 8.45 11.41 -3.48
C LEU A 359 8.79 12.22 -2.22
N LEU A 360 10.07 12.33 -1.88
CA LEU A 360 10.51 13.08 -0.69
C LEU A 360 10.20 14.56 -0.79
N LEU A 361 10.46 15.16 -1.96
CA LEU A 361 10.15 16.57 -2.22
C LEU A 361 8.65 16.84 -2.15
N SER A 362 7.83 15.93 -2.68
CA SER A 362 6.36 16.03 -2.63
C SER A 362 5.84 16.01 -1.20
N ILE A 363 6.38 15.11 -0.35
CA ILE A 363 6.02 15.04 1.06
C ILE A 363 6.45 16.32 1.78
N TYR A 364 7.67 16.80 1.53
CA TYR A 364 8.18 18.04 2.12
C TYR A 364 7.29 19.23 1.76
N ILE A 365 6.96 19.41 0.48
CA ILE A 365 6.10 20.51 0.00
C ILE A 365 4.69 20.37 0.59
N THR A 366 4.11 19.16 0.62
CA THR A 366 2.80 18.91 1.22
C THR A 366 2.75 19.33 2.69
N ASN A 367 3.80 19.00 3.45
CA ASN A 367 3.90 19.37 4.87
C ASN A 367 4.06 20.89 5.06
N ARG A 368 4.66 21.59 4.11
CA ARG A 368 4.80 23.05 4.13
C ARG A 368 3.51 23.78 3.75
N ILE A 369 2.87 23.35 2.66
CA ILE A 369 1.64 23.98 2.14
C ILE A 369 0.41 23.58 2.97
N LYS A 370 0.49 22.49 3.74
CA LYS A 370 -0.63 21.89 4.52
C LYS A 370 -1.85 21.52 3.66
N MET A 371 -1.63 21.29 2.37
CA MET A 371 -2.65 20.85 1.40
C MET A 371 -2.03 19.83 0.44
N ARG A 372 -2.77 18.75 0.12
CA ARG A 372 -2.30 17.66 -0.75
C ARG A 372 -2.62 17.88 -2.22
N TRP A 373 -3.87 18.25 -2.52
CA TRP A 373 -4.34 18.35 -3.90
C TRP A 373 -3.54 19.31 -4.80
N PRO A 374 -3.06 20.51 -4.34
CA PRO A 374 -2.29 21.40 -5.20
C PRO A 374 -0.92 20.82 -5.56
N VAL A 375 -0.33 20.05 -4.62
CA VAL A 375 0.97 19.39 -4.84
C VAL A 375 0.82 18.28 -5.88
N ILE A 376 -0.23 17.45 -5.76
CA ILE A 376 -0.51 16.39 -6.74
C ILE A 376 -0.78 17.01 -8.12
N ALA A 377 -1.63 18.06 -8.20
CA ALA A 377 -1.91 18.76 -9.44
C ALA A 377 -0.65 19.34 -10.10
N ALA A 378 0.26 19.94 -9.31
CA ALA A 378 1.52 20.45 -9.81
C ALA A 378 2.44 19.33 -10.36
N ILE A 379 2.51 18.18 -9.65
CA ILE A 379 3.34 17.06 -10.08
C ILE A 379 2.83 16.45 -11.39
N VAL A 380 1.52 16.35 -11.59
CA VAL A 380 0.92 15.79 -12.81
C VAL A 380 1.28 16.60 -14.07
N LEU A 381 1.58 17.90 -13.95
CA LEU A 381 1.99 18.72 -15.10
C LEU A 381 3.35 18.31 -15.69
N PHE A 382 4.27 17.79 -14.87
CA PHE A 382 5.60 17.38 -15.35
C PHE A 382 5.54 16.17 -16.29
N PRO A 383 4.88 15.04 -15.98
CA PRO A 383 4.77 13.93 -16.92
C PRO A 383 4.02 14.33 -18.21
N ILE A 384 3.02 15.22 -18.16
CA ILE A 384 2.38 15.76 -19.36
C ILE A 384 3.43 16.49 -20.23
N ALA A 385 4.21 17.40 -19.65
CA ALA A 385 5.24 18.13 -20.37
C ALA A 385 6.33 17.19 -20.92
N GLY A 386 6.76 16.21 -20.12
CA GLY A 386 7.75 15.20 -20.52
C GLY A 386 7.29 14.36 -21.70
N ALA A 387 6.06 13.83 -21.66
CA ALA A 387 5.51 13.03 -22.75
C ALA A 387 5.23 13.85 -24.01
N LEU A 388 4.71 15.08 -23.89
CA LEU A 388 4.57 16.01 -25.03
C LEU A 388 5.94 16.29 -25.66
N SER A 389 6.95 16.53 -24.86
CA SER A 389 8.32 16.74 -25.34
C SER A 389 8.84 15.50 -26.08
N LEU A 390 8.59 14.28 -25.59
CA LEU A 390 8.97 13.04 -26.27
C LEU A 390 8.35 12.92 -27.66
N THR A 391 7.13 13.42 -27.87
CA THR A 391 6.47 13.35 -29.19
C THR A 391 6.95 14.42 -30.17
N GLN A 392 7.56 15.52 -29.67
CA GLN A 392 7.95 16.69 -30.49
C GLN A 392 9.44 16.83 -30.69
N VAL A 393 10.27 16.31 -29.78
CA VAL A 393 11.72 16.43 -29.87
C VAL A 393 12.24 15.64 -31.07
N ASN A 394 13.14 16.26 -31.83
CA ASN A 394 13.79 15.60 -32.96
C ASN A 394 14.54 14.35 -32.48
N HIS A 395 14.23 13.21 -33.09
CA HIS A 395 14.78 11.90 -32.72
C HIS A 395 16.31 11.79 -32.85
N LYS A 396 16.95 12.73 -33.52
CA LYS A 396 18.43 12.81 -33.56
C LYS A 396 19.04 13.40 -32.28
N LYS A 397 18.23 14.00 -31.39
CA LYS A 397 18.71 14.59 -30.12
C LYS A 397 18.49 13.65 -28.95
N THR A 398 19.28 12.58 -28.86
CA THR A 398 19.20 11.55 -27.82
C THR A 398 19.16 12.10 -26.39
N GLY A 399 19.98 13.12 -26.07
CA GLY A 399 19.97 13.76 -24.75
C GLY A 399 18.66 14.47 -24.42
N GLY A 400 18.02 15.10 -25.43
CA GLY A 400 16.71 15.74 -25.26
C GLY A 400 15.61 14.71 -25.01
N LEU A 401 15.62 13.58 -25.72
CA LEU A 401 14.68 12.48 -25.53
C LEU A 401 14.81 11.87 -24.13
N MET A 402 16.05 11.64 -23.66
CA MET A 402 16.29 11.14 -22.30
C MET A 402 15.83 12.12 -21.22
N ALA A 403 16.11 13.41 -21.38
CA ALA A 403 15.63 14.42 -20.44
C ALA A 403 14.10 14.43 -20.38
N SER A 404 13.43 14.36 -21.52
CA SER A 404 11.98 14.28 -21.63
C SER A 404 11.41 13.03 -20.96
N TYR A 405 12.07 11.88 -21.13
CA TYR A 405 11.70 10.62 -20.48
C TYR A 405 11.84 10.72 -18.96
N TYR A 406 12.93 11.31 -18.44
CA TYR A 406 13.11 11.50 -17.00
C TYR A 406 12.09 12.47 -16.39
N VAL A 407 11.72 13.53 -17.11
CA VAL A 407 10.64 14.44 -16.68
C VAL A 407 9.30 13.69 -16.66
N ALA A 408 9.02 12.88 -17.67
CA ALA A 408 7.81 12.04 -17.68
C ALA A 408 7.78 11.09 -16.49
N TYR A 409 8.93 10.51 -16.09
CA TYR A 409 9.01 9.54 -15.00
C TYR A 409 8.66 10.09 -13.59
N LEU A 410 8.52 11.40 -13.43
CA LEU A 410 8.02 12.03 -12.21
C LEU A 410 6.60 11.55 -11.83
N PHE A 411 5.86 10.92 -12.75
CA PHE A 411 4.57 10.29 -12.43
C PHE A 411 4.65 9.27 -11.28
N SER A 412 5.82 8.69 -11.02
CA SER A 412 6.03 7.68 -9.98
C SER A 412 5.71 8.19 -8.56
N ALA A 413 5.73 9.51 -8.33
CA ALA A 413 5.35 10.13 -7.05
C ALA A 413 3.84 10.31 -6.86
N ILE A 414 3.03 10.19 -7.91
CA ILE A 414 1.59 10.49 -7.87
C ILE A 414 0.85 9.43 -7.04
N GLN A 415 1.05 8.15 -7.31
CA GLN A 415 0.31 7.06 -6.66
C GLN A 415 0.45 7.05 -5.13
N PRO A 416 1.66 7.20 -4.52
CA PRO A 416 1.79 7.29 -3.06
C PRO A 416 1.05 8.48 -2.43
N LEU A 417 0.98 9.61 -3.14
CA LEU A 417 0.24 10.77 -2.66
C LEU A 417 -1.27 10.59 -2.75
N LEU A 418 -1.76 9.94 -3.82
CA LEU A 418 -3.18 9.62 -3.99
C LEU A 418 -3.68 8.66 -2.89
N ILE A 419 -2.91 7.60 -2.56
CA ILE A 419 -3.30 6.67 -1.49
C ILE A 419 -3.40 7.37 -0.15
N SER A 420 -2.42 8.23 0.17
CA SER A 420 -2.42 9.03 1.39
C SER A 420 -3.62 9.97 1.44
N TRP A 421 -3.95 10.63 0.35
CA TRP A 421 -5.05 11.58 0.28
C TRP A 421 -6.42 10.90 0.40
N CYS A 422 -6.63 9.78 -0.29
CA CYS A 422 -7.89 9.05 -0.23
C CYS A 422 -8.16 8.45 1.15
N ASN A 423 -7.17 7.78 1.76
CA ASN A 423 -7.33 7.11 3.06
C ASN A 423 -7.76 8.06 4.19
N LEU A 424 -7.45 9.35 4.05
CA LEU A 424 -7.84 10.38 5.01
C LEU A 424 -9.24 10.96 4.76
N ASN A 425 -9.82 10.73 3.58
CA ASN A 425 -11.12 11.28 3.19
C ASN A 425 -12.23 10.22 3.12
N ALA A 426 -12.03 9.05 3.72
CA ALA A 426 -13.03 8.00 3.86
C ALA A 426 -13.25 7.69 5.35
N ALA A 427 -14.41 8.06 5.89
CA ALA A 427 -14.86 7.71 7.22
C ALA A 427 -15.82 6.51 7.16
N GLY A 428 -15.89 5.74 8.27
CA GLY A 428 -16.61 4.48 8.34
C GLY A 428 -15.73 3.28 7.95
N THR A 429 -15.74 2.23 8.75
CA THR A 429 -14.85 1.07 8.54
C THR A 429 -15.16 0.33 7.26
N THR A 430 -16.43 -0.01 7.01
CA THR A 430 -16.86 -0.71 5.79
C THR A 430 -16.71 0.21 4.57
N LYS A 431 -17.09 1.50 4.67
CA LYS A 431 -16.96 2.47 3.58
C LYS A 431 -15.49 2.64 3.15
N ARG A 432 -14.56 2.74 4.10
CA ARG A 432 -13.12 2.84 3.82
C ARG A 432 -12.59 1.61 3.08
N VAL A 433 -12.97 0.41 3.53
CA VAL A 433 -12.55 -0.85 2.89
C VAL A 433 -13.07 -0.93 1.47
N VAL A 434 -14.36 -0.64 1.24
CA VAL A 434 -14.98 -0.69 -0.10
C VAL A 434 -14.39 0.36 -1.03
N THR A 435 -14.19 1.59 -0.56
CA THR A 435 -13.54 2.65 -1.35
C THR A 435 -12.12 2.22 -1.75
N THR A 436 -11.33 1.72 -0.80
CA THR A 436 -9.96 1.24 -1.07
C THR A 436 -9.96 0.08 -2.06
N ALA A 437 -10.87 -0.89 -1.91
CA ALA A 437 -11.01 -2.01 -2.86
C ALA A 437 -11.37 -1.53 -4.27
N THR A 438 -12.29 -0.55 -4.39
CA THR A 438 -12.66 0.04 -5.68
C THR A 438 -11.47 0.74 -6.35
N MET A 439 -10.68 1.47 -5.57
CA MET A 439 -9.46 2.12 -6.06
C MET A 439 -8.41 1.11 -6.54
N PHE A 440 -8.16 0.03 -5.79
CA PHE A 440 -7.25 -1.02 -6.21
C PHE A 440 -7.76 -1.77 -7.44
N GLY A 441 -9.08 -1.96 -7.58
CA GLY A 441 -9.68 -2.45 -8.81
C GLY A 441 -9.37 -1.54 -9.99
N ALA A 442 -9.57 -0.23 -9.84
CA ALA A 442 -9.27 0.76 -10.89
C ALA A 442 -7.77 0.81 -11.22
N LEU A 443 -6.87 0.77 -10.21
CA LEU A 443 -5.42 0.64 -10.39
C LEU A 443 -5.07 -0.57 -11.24
N THR A 444 -5.63 -1.73 -10.91
CA THR A 444 -5.34 -2.98 -11.59
C THR A 444 -5.83 -2.95 -13.04
N ILE A 445 -7.04 -2.45 -13.28
CA ILE A 445 -7.59 -2.26 -14.64
C ILE A 445 -6.70 -1.31 -15.45
N GLY A 446 -6.24 -0.20 -14.86
CA GLY A 446 -5.30 0.73 -15.50
C GLY A 446 -3.99 0.04 -15.91
N ASN A 447 -3.40 -0.77 -15.03
CA ASN A 447 -2.19 -1.54 -15.34
C ASN A 447 -2.42 -2.65 -16.40
N VAL A 448 -3.66 -3.17 -16.56
CA VAL A 448 -4.02 -4.08 -17.65
C VAL A 448 -4.09 -3.34 -18.97
N VAL A 449 -4.76 -2.18 -19.00
CA VAL A 449 -4.97 -1.37 -20.22
C VAL A 449 -3.67 -0.73 -20.70
N GLY A 450 -2.84 -0.23 -19.77
CA GLY A 450 -1.60 0.51 -20.09
C GLY A 450 -0.71 -0.16 -21.13
N PRO A 451 -0.26 -1.40 -20.94
CA PRO A 451 0.54 -2.08 -21.95
C PRO A 451 -0.16 -2.32 -23.28
N GLN A 452 -1.50 -2.40 -23.32
CA GLN A 452 -2.26 -2.69 -24.53
C GLN A 452 -2.34 -1.51 -25.51
N VAL A 453 -2.18 -0.28 -25.01
CA VAL A 453 -2.20 0.93 -25.87
C VAL A 453 -0.86 1.17 -26.56
N TYR A 454 0.21 0.45 -26.18
CA TYR A 454 1.51 0.50 -26.82
C TYR A 454 1.57 -0.50 -27.98
N LEU A 455 1.32 -0.01 -29.18
CA LEU A 455 1.19 -0.84 -30.39
C LEU A 455 2.57 -1.22 -30.94
N SER A 456 2.85 -2.51 -31.10
CA SER A 456 4.14 -3.01 -31.60
C SER A 456 4.48 -2.47 -33.01
N ARG A 457 3.47 -2.16 -33.83
CA ARG A 457 3.63 -1.56 -35.17
C ARG A 457 4.22 -0.13 -35.14
N GLU A 458 4.17 0.55 -34.00
CA GLU A 458 4.66 1.91 -33.82
C GLU A 458 6.07 1.94 -33.21
N ALA A 459 6.69 0.77 -33.01
CA ALA A 459 8.08 0.72 -32.54
C ALA A 459 8.99 1.51 -33.48
N PRO A 460 9.98 2.24 -32.97
CA PRO A 460 10.39 2.32 -31.57
C PRO A 460 9.76 3.44 -30.75
N TYR A 461 8.89 4.27 -31.32
CA TYR A 461 8.44 5.53 -30.70
C TYR A 461 7.12 5.43 -29.96
N TYR A 462 6.24 4.46 -30.28
CA TYR A 462 4.98 4.18 -29.58
C TYR A 462 4.07 5.41 -29.35
N HIS A 463 3.85 6.19 -30.38
CA HIS A 463 3.11 7.46 -30.29
C HIS A 463 1.71 7.32 -29.70
N THR A 464 0.95 6.30 -30.10
CA THR A 464 -0.41 6.05 -29.58
C THR A 464 -0.37 5.85 -28.05
N GLY A 465 0.58 5.07 -27.52
CA GLY A 465 0.75 4.88 -26.09
C GLY A 465 1.04 6.19 -25.36
N LEU A 466 1.98 6.99 -25.87
CA LEU A 466 2.32 8.29 -25.27
C LEU A 466 1.13 9.28 -25.31
N TYR A 467 0.33 9.31 -26.37
CA TYR A 467 -0.86 10.16 -26.42
C TYR A 467 -1.93 9.73 -25.43
N VAL A 468 -2.14 8.44 -25.24
CA VAL A 468 -3.06 7.92 -24.22
C VAL A 468 -2.55 8.27 -22.80
N ASP A 469 -1.25 8.16 -22.55
CA ASP A 469 -0.66 8.56 -21.27
C ASP A 469 -0.87 10.06 -21.00
N ILE A 470 -0.65 10.92 -21.99
CA ILE A 470 -0.93 12.36 -21.89
C ILE A 470 -2.41 12.60 -21.57
N ALA A 471 -3.32 11.93 -22.29
CA ALA A 471 -4.75 12.05 -22.04
C ALA A 471 -5.13 11.62 -20.61
N CYS A 472 -4.57 10.49 -20.13
CA CYS A 472 -4.77 10.04 -18.76
C CYS A 472 -4.30 11.08 -17.74
N TRP A 473 -3.10 11.62 -17.87
CA TRP A 473 -2.61 12.65 -16.95
C TRP A 473 -3.40 13.97 -17.04
N CYS A 474 -3.88 14.36 -18.22
CA CYS A 474 -4.78 15.52 -18.34
C CYS A 474 -6.10 15.29 -17.60
N ILE A 475 -6.71 14.11 -17.76
CA ILE A 475 -7.93 13.71 -17.03
C ILE A 475 -7.63 13.67 -15.53
N GLU A 476 -6.50 13.09 -15.12
CA GLU A 476 -6.08 13.04 -13.72
C GLU A 476 -5.93 14.44 -13.11
N PHE A 477 -5.29 15.37 -13.81
CA PHE A 477 -5.19 16.77 -13.39
C PHE A 477 -6.57 17.39 -13.14
N ILE A 478 -7.50 17.22 -14.09
CA ILE A 478 -8.88 17.73 -13.96
C ILE A 478 -9.58 17.10 -12.76
N LEU A 479 -9.46 15.78 -12.57
CA LEU A 479 -10.07 15.05 -11.44
C LEU A 479 -9.48 15.51 -10.10
N VAL A 480 -8.16 15.67 -10.00
CA VAL A 480 -7.48 16.15 -8.78
C VAL A 480 -7.95 17.55 -8.39
N VAL A 481 -8.00 18.47 -9.35
CA VAL A 481 -8.47 19.85 -9.11
C VAL A 481 -9.94 19.85 -8.73
N SER A 482 -10.78 19.12 -9.47
CA SER A 482 -12.22 19.01 -9.20
C SER A 482 -12.48 18.40 -7.82
N MET A 483 -11.75 17.35 -7.42
CA MET A 483 -11.85 16.75 -6.09
C MET A 483 -11.41 17.74 -5.00
N GLY A 484 -10.34 18.50 -5.23
CA GLY A 484 -9.89 19.52 -4.29
C GLY A 484 -10.97 20.56 -3.98
N PHE A 485 -11.63 21.08 -5.02
CA PHE A 485 -12.75 22.03 -4.86
C PHE A 485 -13.98 21.36 -4.25
N TYR A 486 -14.29 20.12 -4.64
CA TYR A 486 -15.42 19.38 -4.10
C TYR A 486 -15.27 19.14 -2.59
N LEU A 487 -14.10 18.67 -2.14
CA LEU A 487 -13.80 18.49 -0.72
C LEU A 487 -13.83 19.82 0.05
N LYS A 488 -13.31 20.90 -0.54
CA LYS A 488 -13.41 22.23 0.07
C LYS A 488 -14.87 22.67 0.28
N ARG A 489 -15.74 22.37 -0.69
CA ARG A 489 -17.19 22.63 -0.56
C ARG A 489 -17.85 21.79 0.52
N LEU A 490 -17.49 20.48 0.60
CA LEU A 490 -18.01 19.60 1.65
C LEU A 490 -17.53 20.03 3.04
N ASN A 491 -16.26 20.40 3.19
CA ASN A 491 -15.70 20.90 4.43
C ASN A 491 -16.45 22.18 4.91
N LYS A 492 -16.75 23.11 3.98
CA LYS A 492 -17.53 24.30 4.31
C LYS A 492 -18.95 23.96 4.77
N LYS A 493 -19.58 22.92 4.18
CA LYS A 493 -20.89 22.44 4.61
C LYS A 493 -20.85 21.82 6.02
N GLN A 494 -19.80 21.05 6.32
CA GLN A 494 -19.59 20.47 7.65
C GLN A 494 -19.23 21.53 8.69
N GLU A 495 -18.48 22.56 8.32
CA GLU A 495 -18.22 23.73 9.17
C GLU A 495 -19.53 24.41 9.58
N ALA A 496 -20.42 24.68 8.62
CA ALA A 496 -21.72 25.25 8.91
C ALA A 496 -22.59 24.38 9.85
N ARG A 497 -22.53 23.04 9.67
CA ARG A 497 -23.21 22.10 10.58
C ARG A 497 -22.63 22.16 12.01
N ARG A 498 -21.29 22.19 12.14
CA ARG A 498 -20.64 22.31 13.47
C ARG A 498 -21.03 23.60 14.17
N VAL A 499 -21.00 24.72 13.45
CA VAL A 499 -21.43 26.02 14.00
C VAL A 499 -22.88 25.98 14.48
N ALA A 500 -23.78 25.35 13.72
CA ALA A 500 -25.17 25.17 14.12
C ALA A 500 -25.33 24.30 15.40
N MET A 501 -24.37 23.41 15.68
CA MET A 501 -24.32 22.59 16.90
C MET A 501 -23.53 23.24 18.05
N GLY A 502 -23.09 24.50 17.90
CA GLY A 502 -22.30 25.21 18.92
C GLY A 502 -20.83 24.79 19.01
N LEU A 503 -20.33 24.02 18.01
CA LEU A 503 -18.94 23.58 17.95
C LEU A 503 -18.04 24.58 17.19
N PRO A 504 -16.73 24.59 17.44
CA PRO A 504 -15.79 25.47 16.73
C PRO A 504 -15.87 25.33 15.21
N ALA A 505 -15.91 26.44 14.48
CA ALA A 505 -15.98 26.48 13.03
C ALA A 505 -14.72 25.90 12.39
N ASN A 506 -13.54 26.36 12.82
CA ASN A 506 -12.25 26.05 12.21
C ASN A 506 -11.53 24.91 12.95
N LEU A 507 -11.62 23.69 12.43
CA LEU A 507 -10.77 22.58 12.85
C LEU A 507 -9.55 22.50 11.93
N LYS A 508 -8.35 22.52 12.54
CA LYS A 508 -7.09 22.31 11.81
C LYS A 508 -6.95 20.84 11.43
N ASP A 509 -6.40 20.55 10.26
CA ASP A 509 -6.14 19.17 9.80
C ASP A 509 -4.97 18.55 10.58
N ILE A 510 -5.28 17.73 11.59
CA ILE A 510 -4.31 17.05 12.45
C ILE A 510 -3.42 16.08 11.64
N SER A 511 -3.89 15.57 10.50
CA SER A 511 -3.17 14.57 9.70
C SER A 511 -1.90 15.08 9.02
N ILE A 512 -1.73 16.42 8.97
CA ILE A 512 -0.58 17.11 8.34
C ILE A 512 0.32 17.77 9.42
N MET A 513 -0.03 17.62 10.69
CA MET A 513 0.73 18.17 11.81
C MET A 513 1.83 17.20 12.26
N SER A 514 2.90 17.73 12.83
CA SER A 514 3.84 16.92 13.61
C SER A 514 3.15 16.40 14.88
N THR A 515 3.68 15.32 15.46
CA THR A 515 3.11 14.73 16.69
C THR A 515 2.97 15.76 17.81
N ALA A 516 3.99 16.61 17.98
CA ALA A 516 3.99 17.66 19.01
C ALA A 516 2.93 18.75 18.72
N GLU A 517 2.78 19.17 17.45
CA GLU A 517 1.74 20.13 17.05
C GLU A 517 0.33 19.55 17.23
N ALA A 518 0.15 18.26 16.90
CA ALA A 518 -1.13 17.57 17.04
C ALA A 518 -1.55 17.42 18.51
N ASP A 519 -0.61 17.08 19.39
CA ASP A 519 -0.87 16.94 20.83
C ASP A 519 -1.15 18.32 21.47
N ALA A 520 -0.42 19.36 21.10
CA ALA A 520 -0.70 20.73 21.54
C ALA A 520 -2.08 21.20 21.06
N TYR A 521 -2.43 20.92 19.80
CA TYR A 521 -3.73 21.30 19.26
C TYR A 521 -4.90 20.53 19.88
N LYS A 522 -4.71 19.28 20.29
CA LYS A 522 -5.74 18.54 21.04
C LYS A 522 -6.07 19.22 22.37
N ILE A 523 -5.04 19.68 23.11
CA ILE A 523 -5.22 20.42 24.36
C ILE A 523 -5.94 21.75 24.10
N GLU A 524 -5.54 22.49 23.05
CA GLU A 524 -6.19 23.74 22.63
C GLU A 524 -7.68 23.51 22.29
N LEU A 525 -7.98 22.42 21.57
CA LEU A 525 -9.34 22.04 21.19
C LEU A 525 -10.19 21.66 22.40
N GLU A 526 -9.63 20.89 23.34
CA GLU A 526 -10.31 20.55 24.59
C GLU A 526 -10.65 21.80 25.42
N GLN A 527 -9.74 22.77 25.49
CA GLN A 527 -9.99 24.04 26.17
C GLN A 527 -11.09 24.87 25.48
N MET A 528 -11.05 24.95 24.14
CA MET A 528 -12.09 25.64 23.35
C MET A 528 -13.47 24.99 23.54
N MET A 529 -13.56 23.66 23.60
CA MET A 529 -14.81 22.95 23.81
C MET A 529 -15.34 23.11 25.23
N ALA A 530 -14.47 23.09 26.21
CA ALA A 530 -14.81 23.37 27.62
C ALA A 530 -15.36 24.79 27.78
N SER A 531 -14.77 25.79 27.11
CA SER A 531 -15.24 27.18 27.13
C SER A 531 -16.56 27.39 26.39
N ALA A 532 -16.87 26.55 25.40
CA ALA A 532 -18.12 26.57 24.65
C ALA A 532 -19.28 25.83 25.39
N GLY A 533 -19.04 25.28 26.59
CA GLY A 533 -20.08 24.59 27.39
C GLY A 533 -20.54 23.26 26.77
N VAL A 534 -19.78 22.69 25.82
CA VAL A 534 -20.11 21.44 25.17
C VAL A 534 -19.81 20.28 26.12
N ASN A 535 -20.85 19.50 26.46
CA ASN A 535 -20.68 18.35 27.35
C ASN A 535 -19.78 17.29 26.70
N ARG A 536 -18.69 16.96 27.38
CA ARG A 536 -17.68 15.97 26.95
C ARG A 536 -18.29 14.59 26.68
N ASP A 537 -19.36 14.25 27.39
CA ASP A 537 -20.03 12.95 27.23
C ASP A 537 -20.77 12.81 25.90
N LEU A 538 -21.30 13.91 25.34
CA LEU A 538 -21.94 13.93 24.02
C LEU A 538 -20.93 13.64 22.87
N LEU A 539 -19.69 14.08 23.00
CA LEU A 539 -18.62 13.80 22.04
C LEU A 539 -18.05 12.40 22.21
N ASN A 540 -17.98 11.90 23.46
CA ASN A 540 -17.51 10.55 23.73
C ASN A 540 -18.55 9.48 23.37
N GLN A 541 -19.85 9.73 23.50
CA GLN A 541 -20.90 8.80 23.12
C GLN A 541 -20.83 8.42 21.63
N ASN A 542 -20.50 9.37 20.74
CA ASN A 542 -20.44 9.14 19.30
C ASN A 542 -19.03 8.82 18.79
N SER A 543 -17.97 9.03 19.60
CA SER A 543 -16.57 8.76 19.18
C SER A 543 -16.26 7.27 18.99
N PHE A 544 -17.12 6.40 19.52
CA PHE A 544 -17.01 4.94 19.41
C PHE A 544 -17.93 4.35 18.33
N ASP A 545 -18.79 5.15 17.72
CA ASP A 545 -19.66 4.69 16.65
C ASP A 545 -18.94 4.73 15.31
N ASP A 546 -19.09 3.65 14.54
CA ASP A 546 -18.58 3.52 13.18
C ASP A 546 -19.46 4.36 12.24
N MET A 547 -19.28 5.68 12.31
CA MET A 547 -20.05 6.66 11.55
C MET A 547 -19.37 6.98 10.22
N THR A 548 -20.17 7.26 9.20
CA THR A 548 -19.68 7.66 7.88
C THR A 548 -19.63 9.19 7.75
N ASP A 549 -19.06 9.69 6.63
CA ASP A 549 -19.02 11.12 6.30
C ASP A 549 -20.43 11.75 6.17
N PHE A 550 -21.49 10.95 6.05
CA PHE A 550 -22.87 11.41 5.87
C PHE A 550 -23.69 11.32 7.15
N GLU A 551 -23.33 10.46 8.08
CA GLU A 551 -23.90 10.35 9.43
C GLU A 551 -23.29 11.40 10.36
#